data_f114f0e860e4e1131a3d345b4352d03b
#
_entry.id   f114f0e860e4e1131a3d345b4352d03b
#
_cell.length_a   1.000
_cell.length_b   1.000
_cell.length_c   1.000
_cell.angle_alpha   90.00
_cell.angle_beta   90.00
_cell.angle_gamma   90.00
#
_symmetry.space_group_name_H-M   'P 1'
#
loop_
_entity.id
_entity.type
_entity.pdbx_description
1 polymer ?
#
loop_
_entity_poly.entity_id
_entity_poly.type
_entity_poly.pdbx_seq_one_letter_code
_entity_poly.pdbx_strand_id
1 'polypeptide(L)' 'MKLKLTIAAASLMLSSLALAQPSVYFLYKHNSTGKTMCNPQPPDVNWTQIGGPFEDASCKVPAPQ' A
#
# COMPACT_ATOMS: atom_id res chain seq x y z
N MET A 1 27.45 -19.12 -24.79
CA MET A 1 27.99 -18.76 -23.47
C MET A 1 27.72 -17.32 -23.08
N LYS A 2 27.98 -16.40 -23.98
CA LYS A 2 27.78 -14.98 -23.68
C LYS A 2 26.29 -14.61 -23.50
N LEU A 3 25.40 -15.36 -24.11
CA LEU A 3 23.98 -15.09 -24.01
C LEU A 3 23.41 -15.27 -22.61
N LYS A 4 24.02 -16.16 -21.82
CA LYS A 4 23.54 -16.41 -20.47
C LYS A 4 23.71 -15.21 -19.55
N LEU A 5 24.76 -14.46 -19.74
CA LEU A 5 25.00 -13.27 -18.92
C LEU A 5 23.97 -12.18 -19.17
N THR A 6 23.54 -12.05 -20.41
CA THR A 6 22.56 -11.05 -20.79
C THR A 6 21.20 -11.32 -20.14
N ILE A 7 20.81 -12.57 -20.07
CA ILE A 7 19.53 -12.97 -19.48
C ILE A 7 19.52 -12.66 -17.98
N ALA A 8 20.62 -12.91 -17.29
CA ALA A 8 20.70 -12.66 -15.87
C ALA A 8 20.53 -11.18 -15.54
N ALA A 9 21.12 -10.31 -16.35
CA ALA A 9 21.02 -8.89 -16.14
C ALA A 9 19.57 -8.40 -16.27
N ALA A 10 18.84 -8.93 -17.23
CA ALA A 10 17.46 -8.54 -17.44
C ALA A 10 16.57 -8.91 -16.26
N SER A 11 16.83 -10.06 -15.65
CA SER A 11 16.06 -10.51 -14.49
C SER A 11 16.21 -9.57 -13.29
N LEU A 12 17.40 -9.07 -13.08
CA LEU A 12 17.64 -8.15 -11.96
C LEU A 12 16.90 -6.83 -12.12
N MET A 13 16.75 -6.35 -13.33
CA MET A 13 16.04 -5.09 -13.56
C MET A 13 14.55 -5.22 -13.25
N LEU A 14 13.96 -6.34 -13.53
CA LEU A 14 12.56 -6.57 -13.24
C LEU A 14 12.27 -6.59 -11.74
N SER A 15 13.20 -7.11 -10.95
CA SER A 15 13.02 -7.17 -9.51
C SER A 15 12.94 -5.80 -8.86
N SER A 16 13.70 -4.82 -9.36
CA SER A 16 13.73 -3.52 -8.75
C SER A 16 12.43 -2.74 -8.91
N LEU A 17 11.62 -3.05 -9.90
CA LEU A 17 10.35 -2.37 -10.11
C LEU A 17 9.32 -2.71 -9.04
N ALA A 18 9.43 -3.88 -8.44
CA ALA A 18 8.47 -4.30 -7.42
C ALA A 18 8.58 -3.49 -6.12
N LEU A 19 9.67 -2.75 -5.94
CA LEU A 19 9.90 -1.98 -4.73
C LEU A 19 9.33 -0.58 -4.77
N ALA A 20 8.75 -0.17 -5.88
CA ALA A 20 8.31 1.21 -6.09
C ALA A 20 6.85 1.45 -5.71
N GLN A 21 6.31 0.69 -4.76
CA GLN A 21 4.93 0.88 -4.34
C GLN A 21 4.82 1.94 -3.26
N PRO A 22 3.92 2.91 -3.40
CA PRO A 22 3.69 3.89 -2.35
C PRO A 22 2.98 3.25 -1.16
N SER A 23 3.30 3.74 0.04
CA SER A 23 2.66 3.30 1.27
C SER A 23 1.62 4.32 1.67
N VAL A 24 0.37 4.02 1.42
CA VAL A 24 -0.74 4.92 1.74
C VAL A 24 -1.77 4.16 2.54
N TYR A 25 -2.25 4.79 3.61
CA TYR A 25 -3.24 4.20 4.50
C TYR A 25 -4.46 5.12 4.59
N PHE A 26 -5.59 4.53 4.91
CA PHE A 26 -6.84 5.27 5.09
C PHE A 26 -7.49 4.84 6.40
N LEU A 27 -8.24 5.75 7.00
CA LEU A 27 -8.98 5.44 8.22
C LEU A 27 -10.39 5.03 7.85
N TYR A 28 -10.80 3.86 8.34
CA TYR A 28 -12.12 3.30 8.07
C TYR A 28 -12.90 3.15 9.36
N LYS A 29 -14.20 3.26 9.25
CA LYS A 29 -15.11 3.08 10.38
C LYS A 29 -16.12 1.99 10.02
N HIS A 30 -16.33 1.05 10.94
CA HIS A 30 -17.31 0.00 10.74
C HIS A 30 -18.72 0.56 10.85
N ASN A 31 -19.56 0.23 9.87
CA ASN A 31 -20.89 0.81 9.77
C ASN A 31 -21.83 0.41 10.91
N SER A 32 -21.63 -0.76 11.51
CA SER A 32 -22.50 -1.27 12.58
C SER A 32 -21.92 -1.02 13.97
N THR A 33 -20.64 -1.29 14.18
CA THR A 33 -20.03 -1.25 15.51
C THR A 33 -19.40 0.11 15.85
N GLY A 34 -19.09 0.92 14.86
CA GLY A 34 -18.42 2.19 15.07
C GLY A 34 -16.92 2.09 15.31
N LYS A 35 -16.35 0.89 15.22
CA LYS A 35 -14.91 0.71 15.37
C LYS A 35 -14.17 1.35 14.22
N THR A 36 -12.94 1.80 14.49
CA THR A 36 -12.09 2.40 13.47
C THR A 36 -10.87 1.53 13.20
N MET A 37 -10.36 1.60 11.98
CA MET A 37 -9.21 0.81 11.59
C MET A 37 -8.41 1.57 10.52
N CYS A 38 -7.09 1.51 10.61
CA CYS A 38 -6.19 2.10 9.64
C CYS A 38 -5.69 1.01 8.70
N ASN A 39 -6.03 1.11 7.42
CA ASN A 39 -5.72 0.07 6.43
C ASN A 39 -5.47 0.69 5.06
N PRO A 40 -4.67 0.03 4.21
CA PRO A 40 -4.52 0.50 2.82
C PRO A 40 -5.78 0.35 1.99
N GLN A 41 -6.63 -0.61 2.34
CA GLN A 41 -7.88 -0.88 1.62
C GLN A 41 -8.97 -1.18 2.63
N PRO A 42 -10.25 -1.00 2.24
CA PRO A 42 -11.34 -1.38 3.15
C PRO A 42 -11.28 -2.88 3.46
N PRO A 43 -11.42 -3.27 4.75
CA PRO A 43 -11.40 -4.68 5.12
C PRO A 43 -12.51 -5.49 4.46
N ASP A 44 -13.70 -4.90 4.35
CA ASP A 44 -14.83 -5.50 3.64
C ASP A 44 -15.87 -4.41 3.34
N VAL A 45 -17.04 -4.79 2.87
CA VAL A 45 -18.07 -3.83 2.43
C VAL A 45 -18.73 -3.09 3.59
N ASN A 46 -18.51 -3.51 4.83
CA ASN A 46 -19.15 -2.90 6.00
C ASN A 46 -18.35 -1.76 6.59
N TRP A 47 -17.33 -1.30 5.91
CA TRP A 47 -16.46 -0.21 6.37
C TRP A 47 -16.56 0.98 5.45
N THR A 48 -16.53 2.16 6.05
CA THR A 48 -16.60 3.43 5.31
C THR A 48 -15.33 4.23 5.59
N GLN A 49 -14.73 4.77 4.55
CA GLN A 49 -13.55 5.61 4.69
C GLN A 49 -13.94 6.94 5.31
N ILE A 50 -13.30 7.31 6.42
CA ILE A 50 -13.58 8.57 7.12
C ILE A 50 -12.36 9.49 7.19
N GLY A 51 -11.21 9.04 6.73
CA GLY A 51 -10.02 9.89 6.72
C GLY A 51 -8.93 9.33 5.83
N GLY A 52 -7.92 10.14 5.60
CA GLY A 52 -6.78 9.77 4.78
C GLY A 52 -6.69 10.58 3.51
N PRO A 53 -5.60 10.43 2.75
CA PRO A 53 -4.53 9.44 2.94
C PRO A 53 -3.58 9.75 4.10
N PHE A 54 -3.00 8.71 4.66
CA PHE A 54 -1.97 8.81 5.70
C PHE A 54 -0.73 8.04 5.25
N GLU A 55 0.45 8.44 5.72
CA GLU A 55 1.67 7.77 5.34
C GLU A 55 2.12 6.70 6.34
N ASP A 56 1.46 6.61 7.50
CA ASP A 56 1.80 5.64 8.53
C ASP A 56 0.64 4.68 8.81
N ALA A 57 0.97 3.52 9.36
CA ALA A 57 -0.02 2.49 9.65
C ALA A 57 -0.92 2.82 10.84
N SER A 58 -0.62 3.89 11.55
CA SER A 58 -1.44 4.35 12.69
C SER A 58 -2.39 5.48 12.31
N CYS A 59 -2.36 5.93 11.08
CA CYS A 59 -3.19 7.02 10.58
C CYS A 59 -3.06 8.31 11.40
N LYS A 60 -1.82 8.65 11.75
CA LYS A 60 -1.52 9.86 12.51
C LYS A 60 -0.84 10.93 11.69
N VAL A 61 -0.10 10.55 10.67
CA VAL A 61 0.67 11.47 9.84
C VAL A 61 0.04 11.57 8.47
N PRO A 62 -0.55 12.72 8.11
CA PRO A 62 -1.16 12.87 6.78
C PRO A 62 -0.11 12.72 5.69
N ALA A 63 -0.48 12.03 4.63
CA ALA A 63 0.39 11.88 3.48
C ALA A 63 0.42 13.18 2.68
N PRO A 64 1.56 13.55 2.07
CA PRO A 64 1.62 14.71 1.21
C PRO A 64 0.75 14.50 -0.03
N GLN A 65 0.11 15.58 -0.48
CA GLN A 65 -0.76 15.53 -1.64
C GLN A 65 -0.25 16.37 -2.78
#